data_68e2624420e7c39fa0ee352532d0b90b
#
_entry.id   68e2624420e7c39fa0ee352532d0b90b
#
_cell.length_a   1.000
_cell.length_b   1.000
_cell.length_c   1.000
_cell.angle_alpha   90.00
_cell.angle_beta   90.00
_cell.angle_gamma   90.00
#
_symmetry.space_group_name_H-M   'P 1'
#
loop_
_entity.id
_entity.type
_entity.pdbx_description
1 polymer ?
#
loop_
_entity_poly.entity_id
_entity_poly.type
_entity_poly.pdbx_seq_one_letter_code
_entity_poly.pdbx_strand_id
1 'polypeptide(L)'
;LTEAVSRKPYYFSVSAKMVSMADRDIIDDAGDYYCAFGWAFARGKGKKAAGYSRPCNIFAACGGAAIYRRDILLELGLFDEAHFAYLEDIDVGWRARIRGYRNRFEPKAVVHHAGSGFSGSRYNEFKIRLSSRNSVYLIGKNMPPVQILFNFPFLLCGFLIKYIFFVKKGYGNIYREGLKKGWKMCMSEAGKARKIRFSWKYFPQYMRLEGEMLYNLFVRRLFS
;
A
#
# COMPACT_ATOMS: atom_id res chain seq x y z
N LEU A 1 -20.39 1.20 -3.44
CA LEU A 1 -19.30 0.29 -3.00
C LEU A 1 -19.85 -1.07 -2.56
N THR A 2 -20.92 -1.11 -1.78
CA THR A 2 -21.53 -2.37 -1.28
C THR A 2 -21.88 -3.31 -2.41
N GLU A 3 -22.61 -2.85 -3.43
CA GLU A 3 -22.91 -3.65 -4.62
C GLU A 3 -21.64 -4.16 -5.33
N ALA A 4 -20.61 -3.31 -5.45
CA ALA A 4 -19.39 -3.69 -6.12
C ALA A 4 -18.60 -4.79 -5.40
N VAL A 5 -18.54 -4.75 -4.05
CA VAL A 5 -17.85 -5.78 -3.25
C VAL A 5 -18.61 -7.10 -3.24
N SER A 6 -19.92 -7.07 -3.36
CA SER A 6 -20.78 -8.26 -3.37
C SER A 6 -20.82 -9.00 -4.72
N ARG A 7 -20.31 -8.39 -5.81
CA ARG A 7 -20.34 -8.98 -7.17
C ARG A 7 -19.61 -10.33 -7.27
N LYS A 8 -18.57 -10.53 -6.46
CA LYS A 8 -17.80 -11.78 -6.46
C LYS A 8 -17.38 -12.15 -5.04
N PRO A 9 -17.44 -13.43 -4.66
CA PRO A 9 -17.10 -13.86 -3.29
C PRO A 9 -15.63 -13.64 -2.94
N TYR A 10 -14.76 -13.55 -3.93
CA TYR A 10 -13.32 -13.31 -3.75
C TYR A 10 -12.92 -11.82 -3.74
N TYR A 11 -13.87 -10.89 -3.85
CA TYR A 11 -13.56 -9.46 -3.64
C TYR A 11 -13.49 -9.18 -2.14
N PHE A 12 -12.31 -8.79 -1.68
CA PHE A 12 -12.06 -8.42 -0.29
C PHE A 12 -12.41 -6.97 -0.01
N SER A 13 -11.89 -6.08 -0.87
CA SER A 13 -12.08 -4.64 -0.70
C SER A 13 -12.39 -3.94 -2.01
N VAL A 14 -13.07 -2.80 -1.91
CA VAL A 14 -13.34 -1.91 -3.04
C VAL A 14 -13.03 -0.48 -2.64
N SER A 15 -12.12 0.16 -3.39
CA SER A 15 -11.80 1.57 -3.26
C SER A 15 -12.74 2.42 -4.10
N ALA A 16 -13.19 3.54 -3.55
CA ALA A 16 -13.88 4.57 -4.30
C ALA A 16 -12.90 5.34 -5.20
N LYS A 17 -13.43 6.09 -6.16
CA LYS A 17 -12.74 7.12 -6.92
C LYS A 17 -12.63 8.37 -6.06
N MET A 18 -11.47 8.63 -5.51
CA MET A 18 -11.24 9.87 -4.77
C MET A 18 -10.74 10.94 -5.72
N VAL A 19 -11.48 12.03 -5.81
CA VAL A 19 -11.11 13.24 -6.56
C VAL A 19 -10.72 14.34 -5.58
N SER A 20 -9.83 15.22 -6.02
CA SER A 20 -9.38 16.33 -5.19
C SER A 20 -10.56 17.26 -4.86
N MET A 21 -10.63 17.71 -3.60
CA MET A 21 -11.62 18.67 -3.17
C MET A 21 -11.36 20.06 -3.76
N ALA A 22 -10.09 20.39 -4.03
CA ALA A 22 -9.68 21.65 -4.65
C ALA A 22 -9.92 21.68 -6.18
N ASP A 23 -9.84 20.51 -6.83
CA ASP A 23 -10.08 20.39 -8.27
C ASP A 23 -10.71 19.01 -8.54
N ARG A 24 -12.02 19.03 -8.81
CA ARG A 24 -12.85 17.82 -9.00
C ARG A 24 -12.51 17.03 -10.26
N ASP A 25 -11.78 17.64 -11.19
CA ASP A 25 -11.30 16.97 -12.41
C ASP A 25 -9.99 16.21 -12.21
N ILE A 26 -9.39 16.31 -11.02
CA ILE A 26 -8.12 15.68 -10.69
C ILE A 26 -8.31 14.53 -9.70
N ILE A 27 -7.71 13.38 -10.03
CA ILE A 27 -7.64 12.22 -9.12
C ILE A 27 -6.73 12.52 -7.94
N ASP A 28 -7.21 12.27 -6.73
CA ASP A 28 -6.37 12.14 -5.54
C ASP A 28 -5.95 10.68 -5.31
N ASP A 29 -6.89 9.74 -5.48
CA ASP A 29 -6.62 8.31 -5.40
C ASP A 29 -7.64 7.49 -6.20
N ALA A 30 -7.16 6.50 -6.95
CA ALA A 30 -7.98 5.52 -7.67
C ALA A 30 -7.57 4.08 -7.32
N GLY A 31 -7.18 3.86 -6.05
CA GLY A 31 -6.62 2.64 -5.50
C GLY A 31 -5.09 2.67 -5.43
N ASP A 32 -4.53 1.87 -4.57
CA ASP A 32 -3.10 1.83 -4.34
C ASP A 32 -2.39 0.75 -5.15
N TYR A 33 -1.16 1.06 -5.53
CA TYR A 33 -0.19 0.14 -6.10
C TYR A 33 1.00 -0.03 -5.15
N TYR A 34 1.67 -1.18 -5.27
CA TYR A 34 2.92 -1.45 -4.57
C TYR A 34 3.95 -2.01 -5.54
N CYS A 35 5.20 -1.57 -5.48
CA CYS A 35 6.25 -2.00 -6.40
C CYS A 35 7.47 -2.59 -5.68
N ALA A 36 8.34 -3.26 -6.43
CA ALA A 36 9.52 -3.95 -5.92
C ALA A 36 10.54 -3.03 -5.23
N PHE A 37 10.47 -1.70 -5.43
CA PHE A 37 11.24 -0.73 -4.63
C PHE A 37 10.76 -0.60 -3.17
N GLY A 38 9.75 -1.36 -2.75
CA GLY A 38 9.16 -1.23 -1.43
C GLY A 38 8.31 0.04 -1.27
N TRP A 39 7.73 0.53 -2.37
CA TRP A 39 6.94 1.76 -2.39
C TRP A 39 5.47 1.49 -2.69
N ALA A 40 4.59 2.01 -1.83
CA ALA A 40 3.19 2.21 -2.14
C ALA A 40 3.01 3.57 -2.84
N PHE A 41 2.07 3.65 -3.77
CA PHE A 41 1.71 4.89 -4.45
C PHE A 41 0.26 4.84 -4.94
N ALA A 42 -0.42 5.98 -4.83
CA ALA A 42 -1.78 6.16 -5.28
C ALA A 42 -1.86 6.14 -6.82
N ARG A 43 -2.75 5.32 -7.35
CA ARG A 43 -3.02 5.24 -8.79
C ARG A 43 -3.68 6.52 -9.25
N GLY A 44 -3.09 7.14 -10.27
CA GLY A 44 -3.69 8.30 -10.95
C GLY A 44 -3.59 9.61 -10.20
N LYS A 45 -2.88 9.69 -9.09
CA LYS A 45 -2.75 10.94 -8.34
C LYS A 45 -2.25 12.09 -9.22
N GLY A 46 -3.00 13.20 -9.25
CA GLY A 46 -2.68 14.37 -10.06
C GLY A 46 -3.07 14.28 -11.54
N LYS A 47 -3.69 13.17 -11.98
CA LYS A 47 -4.16 12.98 -13.37
C LYS A 47 -5.65 13.31 -13.51
N LYS A 48 -6.10 13.54 -14.76
CA LYS A 48 -7.50 13.83 -15.06
C LYS A 48 -8.44 12.69 -14.68
N ALA A 49 -9.49 12.98 -13.94
CA ALA A 49 -10.45 12.01 -13.40
C ALA A 49 -11.22 11.24 -14.50
N ALA A 50 -11.40 11.86 -15.67
CA ALA A 50 -12.07 11.24 -16.81
C ALA A 50 -11.35 9.96 -17.30
N GLY A 51 -10.02 9.90 -17.21
CA GLY A 51 -9.22 8.72 -17.58
C GLY A 51 -9.43 7.51 -16.67
N TYR A 52 -10.07 7.69 -15.52
CA TYR A 52 -10.29 6.64 -14.49
C TYR A 52 -11.78 6.27 -14.41
N SER A 53 -12.34 5.85 -15.55
CA SER A 53 -13.77 5.52 -15.72
C SER A 53 -14.08 4.01 -15.69
N ARG A 54 -13.07 3.14 -15.70
CA ARG A 54 -13.25 1.68 -15.75
C ARG A 54 -12.83 1.02 -14.44
N PRO A 55 -13.64 0.07 -13.91
CA PRO A 55 -13.27 -0.70 -12.74
C PRO A 55 -12.07 -1.61 -13.05
N CYS A 56 -11.14 -1.75 -12.10
CA CYS A 56 -9.96 -2.61 -12.27
C CYS A 56 -9.52 -3.22 -10.94
N ASN A 57 -8.66 -4.23 -11.03
CA ASN A 57 -7.96 -4.74 -9.85
C ASN A 57 -6.88 -3.73 -9.45
N ILE A 58 -6.67 -3.60 -8.15
CA ILE A 58 -5.66 -2.76 -7.52
C ILE A 58 -4.87 -3.57 -6.49
N PHE A 59 -3.73 -3.08 -6.06
CA PHE A 59 -2.95 -3.79 -5.05
C PHE A 59 -3.65 -3.76 -3.68
N ALA A 60 -4.11 -2.59 -3.25
CA ALA A 60 -4.89 -2.37 -2.05
C ALA A 60 -5.92 -1.25 -2.26
N ALA A 61 -6.99 -1.26 -1.48
CA ALA A 61 -7.95 -0.16 -1.44
C ALA A 61 -7.49 0.86 -0.39
N CYS A 62 -7.36 2.13 -0.79
CA CYS A 62 -7.01 3.21 0.12
C CYS A 62 -8.03 3.35 1.25
N GLY A 63 -7.57 3.25 2.49
CA GLY A 63 -8.41 3.31 3.70
C GLY A 63 -9.21 4.58 3.87
N GLY A 64 -8.87 5.65 3.14
CA GLY A 64 -9.60 6.92 3.16
C GLY A 64 -11.02 6.85 2.57
N ALA A 65 -11.28 5.91 1.64
CA ALA A 65 -12.60 5.72 1.03
C ALA A 65 -12.75 4.31 0.46
N ALA A 66 -12.87 3.32 1.33
CA ALA A 66 -12.99 1.91 0.96
C ALA A 66 -14.05 1.18 1.76
N ILE A 67 -14.53 0.07 1.18
CA ILE A 67 -15.31 -0.94 1.89
C ILE A 67 -14.53 -2.24 1.91
N TYR A 68 -14.63 -2.96 3.02
CA TYR A 68 -13.99 -4.25 3.26
C TYR A 68 -15.04 -5.29 3.63
N ARG A 69 -14.93 -6.50 3.10
CA ARG A 69 -15.77 -7.61 3.55
C ARG A 69 -15.34 -8.02 4.95
N ARG A 70 -16.29 -7.92 5.88
CA ARG A 70 -16.04 -8.18 7.30
C ARG A 70 -15.61 -9.62 7.57
N ASP A 71 -16.23 -10.60 6.92
CA ASP A 71 -15.89 -12.03 7.05
C ASP A 71 -14.43 -12.31 6.67
N ILE A 72 -13.99 -11.79 5.52
CA ILE A 72 -12.60 -11.91 5.05
C ILE A 72 -11.65 -11.11 5.95
N LEU A 73 -12.03 -9.90 6.37
CA LEU A 73 -11.21 -9.07 7.26
C LEU A 73 -10.94 -9.76 8.60
N LEU A 74 -11.95 -10.46 9.16
CA LEU A 74 -11.81 -11.28 10.37
C LEU A 74 -10.87 -12.49 10.14
N GLU A 75 -11.03 -13.19 9.01
CA GLU A 75 -10.12 -14.28 8.61
C GLU A 75 -8.67 -13.83 8.51
N LEU A 76 -8.44 -12.61 8.01
CA LEU A 76 -7.11 -12.03 7.85
C LEU A 76 -6.52 -11.50 9.16
N GLY A 77 -7.28 -11.41 10.25
CA GLY A 77 -6.83 -10.91 11.54
C GLY A 77 -6.89 -9.38 11.66
N LEU A 78 -7.83 -8.74 10.98
CA LEU A 78 -8.11 -7.30 11.04
C LEU A 78 -6.95 -6.42 10.55
N PHE A 79 -7.03 -5.12 10.79
CA PHE A 79 -5.91 -4.19 10.59
C PHE A 79 -4.85 -4.41 11.68
N ASP A 80 -3.58 -4.34 11.30
CA ASP A 80 -2.49 -4.44 12.27
C ASP A 80 -2.24 -3.08 12.92
N GLU A 81 -2.66 -2.94 14.16
CA GLU A 81 -2.52 -1.71 14.96
C GLU A 81 -1.07 -1.24 15.12
N ALA A 82 -0.07 -2.12 14.92
CA ALA A 82 1.32 -1.75 14.95
C ALA A 82 1.70 -0.73 13.87
N HIS A 83 0.94 -0.66 12.77
CA HIS A 83 1.12 0.40 11.77
C HIS A 83 0.73 1.77 12.33
N PHE A 84 -0.28 1.85 13.18
CA PHE A 84 -0.91 3.07 13.69
C PHE A 84 -1.55 3.91 12.56
N ALA A 85 -0.75 4.37 11.60
CA ALA A 85 -1.20 5.08 10.40
C ALA A 85 -0.16 4.90 9.28
N TYR A 86 -0.62 4.94 8.03
CA TYR A 86 0.10 4.69 6.77
C TYR A 86 0.54 3.25 6.57
N LEU A 87 0.18 2.70 5.42
CA LEU A 87 0.45 1.35 4.94
C LEU A 87 -0.32 0.23 5.67
N GLU A 88 -1.23 0.52 6.59
CA GLU A 88 -2.14 -0.45 7.22
C GLU A 88 -3.12 -1.05 6.18
N ASP A 89 -3.56 -0.23 5.22
CA ASP A 89 -4.40 -0.62 4.10
C ASP A 89 -3.64 -1.48 3.07
N ILE A 90 -2.38 -1.12 2.80
CA ILE A 90 -1.49 -1.94 1.97
C ILE A 90 -1.22 -3.29 2.64
N ASP A 91 -0.99 -3.32 3.95
CA ASP A 91 -0.77 -4.55 4.71
C ASP A 91 -1.96 -5.51 4.61
N VAL A 92 -3.17 -5.04 4.92
CA VAL A 92 -4.35 -5.89 4.85
C VAL A 92 -4.69 -6.31 3.43
N GLY A 93 -4.50 -5.41 2.45
CA GLY A 93 -4.65 -5.70 1.02
C GLY A 93 -3.67 -6.77 0.54
N TRP A 94 -2.42 -6.72 1.01
CA TRP A 94 -1.40 -7.72 0.71
C TRP A 94 -1.77 -9.10 1.28
N ARG A 95 -2.14 -9.16 2.57
CA ARG A 95 -2.59 -10.39 3.23
C ARG A 95 -3.78 -11.03 2.52
N ALA A 96 -4.74 -10.23 2.10
CA ALA A 96 -5.88 -10.69 1.31
C ALA A 96 -5.42 -11.33 -0.01
N ARG A 97 -4.48 -10.71 -0.70
CA ARG A 97 -3.98 -11.22 -1.98
C ARG A 97 -3.17 -12.51 -1.85
N ILE A 98 -2.38 -12.67 -0.77
CA ILE A 98 -1.73 -13.95 -0.46
C ILE A 98 -2.77 -15.07 -0.31
N ARG A 99 -3.95 -14.78 0.26
CA ARG A 99 -5.05 -15.74 0.41
C ARG A 99 -5.87 -15.95 -0.87
N GLY A 100 -5.55 -15.22 -1.96
CA GLY A 100 -6.24 -15.33 -3.26
C GLY A 100 -7.41 -14.36 -3.44
N TYR A 101 -7.69 -13.52 -2.45
CA TYR A 101 -8.69 -12.47 -2.57
C TYR A 101 -8.21 -11.33 -3.47
N ARG A 102 -9.12 -10.43 -3.87
CA ARG A 102 -8.83 -9.30 -4.77
C ARG A 102 -9.34 -7.99 -4.20
N ASN A 103 -8.56 -6.95 -4.42
CA ASN A 103 -8.92 -5.56 -4.16
C ASN A 103 -9.35 -4.91 -5.47
N ARG A 104 -10.41 -4.09 -5.47
CA ARG A 104 -11.00 -3.49 -6.66
C ARG A 104 -11.10 -1.98 -6.52
N PHE A 105 -11.03 -1.29 -7.65
CA PHE A 105 -11.40 0.09 -7.83
C PHE A 105 -12.78 0.19 -8.47
N GLU A 106 -13.68 1.02 -7.92
CA GLU A 106 -15.02 1.28 -8.46
C GLU A 106 -15.18 2.76 -8.83
N PRO A 107 -15.11 3.09 -10.12
CA PRO A 107 -15.15 4.48 -10.59
C PRO A 107 -16.49 5.18 -10.40
N LYS A 108 -17.60 4.43 -10.24
CA LYS A 108 -18.94 5.00 -10.02
C LYS A 108 -19.14 5.50 -8.58
N ALA A 109 -18.34 5.01 -7.63
CA ALA A 109 -18.34 5.51 -6.26
C ALA A 109 -17.34 6.67 -6.16
N VAL A 110 -17.82 7.89 -6.18
CA VAL A 110 -16.98 9.11 -6.16
C VAL A 110 -16.99 9.74 -4.78
N VAL A 111 -15.80 10.10 -4.29
CA VAL A 111 -15.61 10.81 -3.02
C VAL A 111 -14.72 12.02 -3.26
N HIS A 112 -15.09 13.16 -2.70
CA HIS A 112 -14.28 14.37 -2.68
C HIS A 112 -13.35 14.34 -1.47
N HIS A 113 -12.05 14.34 -1.72
CA HIS A 113 -11.04 14.16 -0.67
C HIS A 113 -10.21 15.43 -0.48
N ALA A 114 -10.09 15.88 0.77
CA ALA A 114 -9.32 17.08 1.13
C ALA A 114 -7.79 16.86 1.10
N GLY A 115 -7.34 15.64 0.77
CA GLY A 115 -5.92 15.30 0.72
C GLY A 115 -5.27 15.33 2.11
N SER A 116 -4.25 16.14 2.26
CA SER A 116 -3.49 16.25 3.53
C SER A 116 -4.19 17.08 4.62
N GLY A 117 -5.52 17.19 4.62
CA GLY A 117 -6.28 18.05 5.52
C GLY A 117 -5.94 17.86 7.01
N PHE A 118 -5.83 16.62 7.48
CA PHE A 118 -5.47 16.32 8.87
C PHE A 118 -3.98 16.56 9.19
N SER A 119 -3.08 16.31 8.25
CA SER A 119 -1.63 16.32 8.49
C SER A 119 -0.92 17.57 7.96
N GLY A 120 -1.67 18.54 7.43
CA GLY A 120 -1.21 19.85 6.99
C GLY A 120 -0.40 19.81 5.69
N SER A 121 0.86 19.38 5.72
CA SER A 121 1.74 19.39 4.57
C SER A 121 1.91 18.02 3.92
N ARG A 122 2.31 18.03 2.63
CA ARG A 122 2.67 16.80 1.89
C ARG A 122 3.83 16.04 2.56
N TYR A 123 4.80 16.78 3.10
CA TYR A 123 5.97 16.25 3.81
C TYR A 123 6.05 16.88 5.19
N ASN A 124 5.99 16.06 6.23
CA ASN A 124 6.24 16.46 7.62
C ASN A 124 6.88 15.29 8.37
N GLU A 125 7.46 15.57 9.52
CA GLU A 125 8.19 14.59 10.33
C GLU A 125 7.33 13.38 10.70
N PHE A 126 6.09 13.60 11.10
CA PHE A 126 5.16 12.55 11.49
C PHE A 126 4.93 11.54 10.35
N LYS A 127 4.60 12.03 9.15
CA LYS A 127 4.39 11.19 7.97
C LYS A 127 5.66 10.42 7.59
N ILE A 128 6.81 11.12 7.54
CA ILE A 128 8.07 10.53 7.12
C ILE A 128 8.50 9.44 8.11
N ARG A 129 8.40 9.72 9.42
CA ARG A 129 8.74 8.79 10.49
C ARG A 129 7.89 7.52 10.45
N LEU A 130 6.58 7.65 10.31
CA LEU A 130 5.67 6.51 10.25
C LEU A 130 5.80 5.74 8.95
N SER A 131 5.78 6.42 7.80
CA SER A 131 5.84 5.73 6.51
C SER A 131 7.16 4.99 6.30
N SER A 132 8.31 5.55 6.73
CA SER A 132 9.60 4.86 6.64
C SER A 132 9.67 3.66 7.58
N ARG A 133 9.18 3.81 8.83
CA ARG A 133 9.04 2.70 9.79
C ARG A 133 8.18 1.57 9.23
N ASN A 134 7.00 1.92 8.77
CA ASN A 134 6.01 0.97 8.30
C ASN A 134 6.42 0.31 6.98
N SER A 135 7.20 0.99 6.12
CA SER A 135 7.73 0.37 4.89
C SER A 135 8.62 -0.83 5.19
N VAL A 136 9.51 -0.72 6.18
CA VAL A 136 10.37 -1.84 6.60
C VAL A 136 9.55 -2.93 7.28
N TYR A 137 8.66 -2.53 8.18
CA TYR A 137 7.80 -3.47 8.92
C TYR A 137 6.88 -4.27 7.98
N LEU A 138 6.26 -3.62 7.00
CA LEU A 138 5.41 -4.23 5.98
C LEU A 138 6.16 -5.34 5.21
N ILE A 139 7.38 -5.04 4.75
CA ILE A 139 8.23 -5.99 4.03
C ILE A 139 8.59 -7.17 4.91
N GLY A 140 9.11 -6.91 6.11
CA GLY A 140 9.51 -7.96 7.05
C GLY A 140 8.37 -8.87 7.49
N LYS A 141 7.14 -8.33 7.57
CA LYS A 141 5.92 -9.05 7.94
C LYS A 141 5.38 -9.91 6.79
N ASN A 142 5.26 -9.36 5.59
CA ASN A 142 4.48 -9.95 4.50
C ASN A 142 5.31 -10.71 3.47
N MET A 143 6.59 -10.35 3.28
CA MET A 143 7.45 -11.05 2.32
C MET A 143 8.12 -12.27 2.95
N PRO A 144 8.05 -13.46 2.32
CA PRO A 144 8.91 -14.58 2.65
C PRO A 144 10.41 -14.24 2.49
N PRO A 145 11.32 -14.85 3.26
CA PRO A 145 12.76 -14.56 3.17
C PRO A 145 13.33 -14.68 1.75
N VAL A 146 12.92 -15.68 0.98
CA VAL A 146 13.35 -15.87 -0.41
C VAL A 146 12.91 -14.70 -1.29
N GLN A 147 11.69 -14.20 -1.11
CA GLN A 147 11.18 -13.04 -1.83
C GLN A 147 11.92 -11.76 -1.44
N ILE A 148 12.27 -11.59 -0.16
CA ILE A 148 13.11 -10.47 0.29
C ILE A 148 14.49 -10.54 -0.38
N LEU A 149 15.11 -11.72 -0.42
CA LEU A 149 16.42 -11.91 -1.05
C LEU A 149 16.37 -11.58 -2.54
N PHE A 150 15.36 -12.07 -3.26
CA PHE A 150 15.16 -11.78 -4.68
C PHE A 150 14.97 -10.28 -4.95
N ASN A 151 14.15 -9.61 -4.11
CA ASN A 151 13.88 -8.19 -4.25
C ASN A 151 14.96 -7.28 -3.62
N PHE A 152 15.98 -7.83 -2.95
CA PHE A 152 16.95 -7.05 -2.20
C PHE A 152 17.60 -5.92 -3.02
N PRO A 153 18.05 -6.11 -4.28
CA PRO A 153 18.62 -5.03 -5.08
C PRO A 153 17.63 -3.89 -5.34
N PHE A 154 16.37 -4.23 -5.63
CA PHE A 154 15.30 -3.25 -5.87
C PHE A 154 14.94 -2.50 -4.59
N LEU A 155 14.80 -3.22 -3.47
CA LEU A 155 14.51 -2.63 -2.15
C LEU A 155 15.63 -1.68 -1.73
N LEU A 156 16.89 -2.09 -1.85
CA LEU A 156 18.04 -1.25 -1.54
C LEU A 156 18.04 0.03 -2.38
N CYS A 157 17.85 -0.10 -3.68
CA CYS A 157 17.73 1.04 -4.59
C CYS A 157 16.58 1.97 -4.18
N GLY A 158 15.41 1.40 -3.91
CA GLY A 158 14.23 2.17 -3.53
C GLY A 158 14.40 2.94 -2.22
N PHE A 159 14.95 2.31 -1.19
CA PHE A 159 15.23 2.97 0.08
C PHE A 159 16.33 4.03 -0.03
N LEU A 160 17.36 3.77 -0.83
CA LEU A 160 18.46 4.74 -1.07
C LEU A 160 17.94 5.98 -1.81
N ILE A 161 17.14 5.82 -2.87
CA ILE A 161 16.53 6.94 -3.59
C ILE A 161 15.68 7.79 -2.62
N LYS A 162 14.82 7.17 -1.80
CA LYS A 162 14.04 7.91 -0.80
C LYS A 162 14.92 8.59 0.25
N TYR A 163 15.99 7.93 0.69
CA TYR A 163 16.94 8.53 1.65
C TYR A 163 17.56 9.79 1.08
N ILE A 164 18.12 9.72 -0.14
CA ILE A 164 18.72 10.88 -0.83
C ILE A 164 17.68 11.99 -1.00
N PHE A 165 16.45 11.64 -1.41
CA PHE A 165 15.36 12.61 -1.54
C PHE A 165 15.07 13.33 -0.22
N PHE A 166 14.96 12.59 0.89
CA PHE A 166 14.67 13.18 2.19
C PHE A 166 15.88 13.93 2.78
N VAL A 167 17.12 13.52 2.49
CA VAL A 167 18.30 14.33 2.82
C VAL A 167 18.22 15.69 2.14
N LYS A 168 17.94 15.75 0.83
CA LYS A 168 17.76 17.02 0.09
C LYS A 168 16.61 17.88 0.62
N LYS A 169 15.62 17.28 1.30
CA LYS A 169 14.49 17.98 1.93
C LYS A 169 14.72 18.33 3.40
N GLY A 170 15.89 18.04 3.97
CA GLY A 170 16.19 18.27 5.39
C GLY A 170 15.65 17.19 6.37
N TYR A 171 15.05 16.11 5.87
CA TYR A 171 14.44 15.06 6.68
C TYR A 171 15.22 13.74 6.72
N GLY A 172 16.47 13.72 6.25
CA GLY A 172 17.27 12.49 6.13
C GLY A 172 17.42 11.72 7.44
N ASN A 173 17.67 12.41 8.56
CA ASN A 173 17.77 11.78 9.88
C ASN A 173 16.46 11.13 10.32
N ILE A 174 15.35 11.82 10.13
CA ILE A 174 14.00 11.32 10.49
C ILE A 174 13.65 10.05 9.69
N TYR A 175 13.95 10.07 8.38
CA TYR A 175 13.75 8.91 7.52
C TYR A 175 14.60 7.72 8.00
N ARG A 176 15.91 7.93 8.27
CA ARG A 176 16.82 6.90 8.78
C ARG A 176 16.37 6.33 10.12
N GLU A 177 15.93 7.17 11.06
CA GLU A 177 15.37 6.73 12.33
C GLU A 177 14.12 5.85 12.15
N GLY A 178 13.25 6.25 11.23
CA GLY A 178 12.07 5.46 10.89
C GLY A 178 12.45 4.07 10.38
N LEU A 179 13.42 3.96 9.44
CA LEU A 179 13.91 2.67 8.95
C LEU A 179 14.45 1.80 10.10
N LYS A 180 15.29 2.38 11.00
CA LYS A 180 15.81 1.66 12.17
C LYS A 180 14.69 1.16 13.10
N LYS A 181 13.68 1.99 13.35
CA LYS A 181 12.51 1.61 14.16
C LYS A 181 11.71 0.48 13.49
N GLY A 182 11.50 0.55 12.18
CA GLY A 182 10.83 -0.52 11.42
C GLY A 182 11.58 -1.85 11.53
N TRP A 183 12.90 -1.83 11.40
CA TRP A 183 13.73 -3.01 11.61
C TRP A 183 13.60 -3.59 13.02
N LYS A 184 13.69 -2.74 14.06
CA LYS A 184 13.47 -3.16 15.45
C LYS A 184 12.09 -3.78 15.65
N MET A 185 11.05 -3.23 15.01
CA MET A 185 9.71 -3.83 15.06
C MET A 185 9.67 -5.23 14.45
N CYS A 186 10.30 -5.45 13.29
CA CYS A 186 10.37 -6.77 12.68
C CYS A 186 11.07 -7.80 13.59
N MET A 187 12.11 -7.37 14.32
CA MET A 187 12.92 -8.25 15.18
C MET A 187 12.31 -8.46 16.57
N SER A 188 11.33 -7.67 16.98
CA SER A 188 10.63 -7.84 18.26
C SER A 188 9.79 -9.11 18.30
N GLU A 189 9.54 -9.65 19.48
CA GLU A 189 8.69 -10.83 19.64
C GLU A 189 7.28 -10.61 19.05
N ALA A 190 6.69 -9.44 19.29
CA ALA A 190 5.40 -9.05 18.70
C ALA A 190 5.46 -9.00 17.16
N GLY A 191 6.54 -8.48 16.57
CA GLY A 191 6.72 -8.44 15.13
C GLY A 191 6.90 -9.82 14.52
N LYS A 192 7.70 -10.68 15.15
CA LYS A 192 7.88 -12.08 14.75
C LYS A 192 6.56 -12.88 14.81
N ALA A 193 5.76 -12.66 15.87
CA ALA A 193 4.46 -13.31 16.02
C ALA A 193 3.45 -12.90 14.92
N ARG A 194 3.53 -11.66 14.43
CA ARG A 194 2.66 -11.14 13.36
C ARG A 194 3.15 -11.45 11.95
N LYS A 195 4.35 -12.02 11.80
CA LYS A 195 4.93 -12.36 10.49
C LYS A 195 4.07 -13.40 9.77
N ILE A 196 3.75 -13.12 8.51
CA ILE A 196 3.02 -14.06 7.66
C ILE A 196 3.93 -15.24 7.33
N ARG A 197 3.52 -16.43 7.75
CA ARG A 197 4.25 -17.66 7.46
C ARG A 197 4.01 -18.05 6.02
N PHE A 198 5.08 -18.36 5.30
CA PHE A 198 4.99 -18.90 3.94
C PHE A 198 4.23 -20.23 3.95
N SER A 199 3.40 -20.43 2.93
CA SER A 199 2.71 -21.69 2.71
C SER A 199 2.72 -22.02 1.22
N TRP A 200 3.12 -23.23 0.87
CA TRP A 200 3.11 -23.74 -0.51
C TRP A 200 1.73 -23.70 -1.15
N LYS A 201 0.66 -23.79 -0.35
CA LYS A 201 -0.72 -23.61 -0.80
C LYS A 201 -0.94 -22.29 -1.56
N TYR A 202 -0.22 -21.24 -1.18
CA TYR A 202 -0.34 -19.89 -1.73
C TYR A 202 0.80 -19.51 -2.67
N PHE A 203 1.62 -20.47 -3.09
CA PHE A 203 2.76 -20.20 -3.99
C PHE A 203 2.37 -19.46 -5.28
N PRO A 204 1.28 -19.83 -5.99
CA PRO A 204 0.86 -19.09 -7.19
C PRO A 204 0.50 -17.62 -6.90
N GLN A 205 -0.04 -17.32 -5.71
CA GLN A 205 -0.36 -15.96 -5.29
C GLN A 205 0.91 -15.15 -5.02
N TYR A 206 1.92 -15.75 -4.38
CA TYR A 206 3.23 -15.09 -4.20
C TYR A 206 3.88 -14.77 -5.55
N MET A 207 3.87 -15.68 -6.51
CA MET A 207 4.41 -15.44 -7.85
C MET A 207 3.66 -14.35 -8.59
N ARG A 208 2.32 -14.31 -8.47
CA ARG A 208 1.50 -13.23 -9.05
C ARG A 208 1.79 -11.87 -8.42
N LEU A 209 1.92 -11.82 -7.10
CA LEU A 209 2.30 -10.61 -6.37
C LEU A 209 3.68 -10.11 -6.81
N GLU A 210 4.64 -11.02 -6.94
CA GLU A 210 5.99 -10.70 -7.41
C GLU A 210 5.96 -10.10 -8.82
N GLY A 211 5.31 -10.77 -9.76
CA GLY A 211 5.17 -10.26 -11.12
C GLY A 211 4.51 -8.88 -11.17
N GLU A 212 3.52 -8.63 -10.32
CA GLU A 212 2.86 -7.32 -10.23
C GLU A 212 3.77 -6.26 -9.60
N MET A 213 4.51 -6.59 -8.56
CA MET A 213 5.47 -5.65 -7.95
C MET A 213 6.55 -5.22 -8.94
N LEU A 214 7.06 -6.14 -9.75
CA LEU A 214 8.01 -5.84 -10.82
C LEU A 214 7.35 -5.01 -11.93
N TYR A 215 6.17 -5.40 -12.39
CA TYR A 215 5.41 -4.65 -13.39
C TYR A 215 5.14 -3.21 -12.94
N ASN A 216 4.82 -3.01 -11.67
CA ASN A 216 4.52 -1.70 -11.10
C ASN A 216 5.75 -0.76 -11.04
N LEU A 217 6.97 -1.25 -11.22
CA LEU A 217 8.15 -0.39 -11.45
C LEU A 217 7.99 0.42 -12.74
N PHE A 218 7.48 -0.22 -13.80
CA PHE A 218 7.24 0.44 -15.09
C PHE A 218 5.99 1.31 -15.06
N VAL A 219 4.90 0.81 -14.47
CA VAL A 219 3.64 1.55 -14.32
C VAL A 219 3.85 2.88 -13.61
N ARG A 220 4.67 2.90 -12.56
CA ARG A 220 5.01 4.14 -11.85
C ARG A 220 5.66 5.18 -12.77
N ARG A 221 6.54 4.75 -13.68
CA ARG A 221 7.22 5.64 -14.62
C ARG A 221 6.26 6.25 -15.65
N LEU A 222 5.17 5.55 -15.97
CA LEU A 222 4.15 5.98 -16.93
C LEU A 222 3.07 6.87 -16.31
N PHE A 223 2.87 6.79 -14.99
CA PHE A 223 1.77 7.45 -14.26
C PHE A 223 2.25 8.46 -13.19
N SER A 224 3.54 8.76 -13.11
CA SER A 224 4.11 9.81 -12.25
C SER A 224 4.26 11.14 -12.97
#